data_21b7ddc7492f972d965d9c449161f007
#
_entry.id   21b7ddc7492f972d965d9c449161f007
#
_cell.length_a   1.000
_cell.length_b   1.000
_cell.length_c   1.000
_cell.angle_alpha   90.00
_cell.angle_beta   90.00
_cell.angle_gamma   90.00
#
_symmetry.space_group_name_H-M   'P 1'
#
loop_
_entity.id
_entity.type
_entity.pdbx_description
1 polymer ?
#
loop_
_entity_poly.entity_id
_entity_poly.type
_entity_poly.pdbx_seq_one_letter_code
_entity_poly.pdbx_strand_id
1 'polypeptide(L)'
;MIDVNELRKGVTFELDGSLFKVLDYSHNKTGRGNANIRIKARNLQTGANIERTFNSGQSVQDVSLDFHNVGYLYNDGEFYHFMDNVTFEQPAIKAETLGEKALYLKEGMEVKLTFYNGAPLDVEFPSSVDLKVLEAETAIRGDTATGVTKKVKTETGLEVQCPQFVKVGDVIRINTETGEYITRV
;
A
#
# COMPACT_ATOMS: atom_id res chain seq x y z
N MET A 1 -15.17 8.42 19.76
CA MET A 1 -14.02 7.76 20.41
C MET A 1 -14.22 6.25 20.37
N ILE A 2 -13.17 5.51 20.03
CA ILE A 2 -13.14 4.05 19.98
C ILE A 2 -12.23 3.51 21.09
N ASP A 3 -12.65 2.44 21.76
CA ASP A 3 -11.80 1.76 22.75
C ASP A 3 -10.60 1.09 22.03
N VAL A 4 -9.41 1.20 22.61
CA VAL A 4 -8.20 0.59 22.02
C VAL A 4 -8.31 -0.94 21.89
N ASN A 5 -9.18 -1.58 22.67
CA ASN A 5 -9.50 -3.01 22.53
C ASN A 5 -10.27 -3.32 21.24
N GLU A 6 -10.86 -2.35 20.58
CA GLU A 6 -11.59 -2.51 19.31
C GLU A 6 -10.74 -2.22 18.08
N LEU A 7 -9.52 -1.68 18.28
CA LEU A 7 -8.57 -1.49 17.20
C LEU A 7 -8.23 -2.83 16.53
N ARG A 8 -8.40 -2.91 15.23
CA ARG A 8 -8.09 -4.08 14.39
C ARG A 8 -7.37 -3.63 13.14
N LYS A 9 -6.73 -4.55 12.44
CA LYS A 9 -6.09 -4.26 11.15
C LYS A 9 -7.08 -3.54 10.21
N GLY A 10 -6.67 -2.40 9.69
CA GLY A 10 -7.46 -1.56 8.79
C GLY A 10 -8.24 -0.43 9.46
N VAL A 11 -8.44 -0.47 10.78
CA VAL A 11 -9.11 0.61 11.53
C VAL A 11 -8.24 1.86 11.50
N THR A 12 -8.87 3.02 11.29
CA THR A 12 -8.20 4.32 11.33
C THR A 12 -8.61 5.09 12.58
N PHE A 13 -7.65 5.72 13.22
CA PHE A 13 -7.85 6.52 14.41
C PHE A 13 -6.95 7.76 14.40
N GLU A 14 -7.33 8.77 15.16
CA GLU A 14 -6.52 9.97 15.39
C GLU A 14 -5.84 9.89 16.75
N LEU A 15 -4.56 10.24 16.77
CA LEU A 15 -3.74 10.36 17.96
C LEU A 15 -2.80 11.55 17.80
N ASP A 16 -2.81 12.46 18.77
CA ASP A 16 -1.96 13.66 18.81
C ASP A 16 -2.03 14.50 17.50
N GLY A 17 -3.23 14.60 16.90
CA GLY A 17 -3.47 15.34 15.66
C GLY A 17 -2.98 14.64 14.38
N SER A 18 -2.55 13.41 14.47
CA SER A 18 -2.12 12.59 13.33
C SER A 18 -3.06 11.41 13.11
N LEU A 19 -3.25 11.06 11.84
CA LEU A 19 -4.09 9.95 11.42
C LEU A 19 -3.26 8.67 11.25
N PHE A 20 -3.73 7.59 11.84
CA PHE A 20 -3.06 6.30 11.81
C PHE A 20 -3.99 5.19 11.35
N LYS A 21 -3.52 4.34 10.43
CA LYS A 21 -4.19 3.09 10.03
C LYS A 21 -3.48 1.92 10.68
N VAL A 22 -4.23 1.09 11.39
CA VAL A 22 -3.69 -0.10 12.05
C VAL A 22 -3.26 -1.13 11.00
N LEU A 23 -1.98 -1.52 11.04
CA LEU A 23 -1.41 -2.56 10.19
C LEU A 23 -1.44 -3.93 10.87
N ASP A 24 -1.17 -3.93 12.19
CA ASP A 24 -1.14 -5.14 12.99
C ASP A 24 -1.56 -4.84 14.44
N TYR A 25 -2.10 -5.84 15.11
CA TYR A 25 -2.66 -5.73 16.45
C TYR A 25 -2.27 -6.95 17.27
N SER A 26 -1.73 -6.74 18.45
CA SER A 26 -1.49 -7.81 19.41
C SER A 26 -2.00 -7.43 20.80
N HIS A 27 -2.70 -8.37 21.42
CA HIS A 27 -3.24 -8.23 22.77
C HIS A 27 -2.46 -9.14 23.71
N ASN A 28 -1.65 -8.56 24.59
CA ASN A 28 -0.84 -9.28 25.55
C ASN A 28 -1.43 -9.12 26.95
N LYS A 29 -1.98 -10.20 27.49
CA LYS A 29 -2.46 -10.26 28.87
C LYS A 29 -1.39 -10.93 29.74
N THR A 30 -0.65 -10.14 30.52
CA THR A 30 0.34 -10.62 31.47
C THR A 30 -0.26 -10.74 32.87
N GLY A 31 -0.56 -11.95 33.31
CA GLY A 31 -0.90 -12.29 34.69
C GLY A 31 -1.99 -11.44 35.35
N ARG A 32 -1.71 -10.86 36.53
CA ARG A 32 -2.64 -10.08 37.35
C ARG A 32 -2.69 -8.57 37.03
N GLY A 33 -2.16 -8.14 35.89
CA GLY A 33 -2.15 -6.72 35.47
C GLY A 33 -3.17 -6.39 34.38
N ASN A 34 -3.30 -5.09 34.06
CA ASN A 34 -4.07 -4.65 32.90
C ASN A 34 -3.44 -5.22 31.62
N ALA A 35 -4.31 -5.63 30.68
CA ALA A 35 -3.83 -6.07 29.38
C ALA A 35 -3.21 -4.91 28.62
N ASN A 36 -2.10 -5.17 27.94
CA ASN A 36 -1.45 -4.22 27.05
C ASN A 36 -1.78 -4.55 25.59
N ILE A 37 -2.15 -3.53 24.86
CA ILE A 37 -2.49 -3.60 23.45
C ILE A 37 -1.35 -2.95 22.69
N ARG A 38 -0.64 -3.74 21.91
CA ARG A 38 0.42 -3.26 21.01
C ARG A 38 -0.09 -3.24 19.60
N ILE A 39 0.03 -2.10 18.95
CA ILE A 39 -0.33 -1.92 17.55
C ILE A 39 0.89 -1.50 16.74
N LYS A 40 0.94 -1.96 15.50
CA LYS A 40 1.71 -1.35 14.42
C LYS A 40 0.74 -0.54 13.58
N ALA A 41 1.04 0.71 13.36
CA ALA A 41 0.19 1.60 12.60
C ALA A 41 1.00 2.43 11.61
N ARG A 42 0.38 2.79 10.49
CA ARG A 42 0.95 3.68 9.50
C ARG A 42 0.34 5.06 9.66
N ASN A 43 1.18 6.08 9.77
CA ASN A 43 0.74 7.46 9.68
C ASN A 43 0.30 7.74 8.22
N LEU A 44 -0.95 8.14 8.03
CA LEU A 44 -1.53 8.37 6.70
C LEU A 44 -1.07 9.67 6.06
N GLN A 45 -0.51 10.61 6.82
CA GLN A 45 -0.02 11.88 6.34
C GLN A 45 1.44 11.81 5.89
N THR A 46 2.27 11.05 6.63
CA THR A 46 3.71 10.96 6.41
C THR A 46 4.16 9.64 5.78
N GLY A 47 3.28 8.63 5.77
CA GLY A 47 3.62 7.27 5.34
C GLY A 47 4.46 6.46 6.33
N ALA A 48 4.92 7.05 7.44
CA ALA A 48 5.79 6.40 8.41
C ALA A 48 5.05 5.33 9.22
N ASN A 49 5.73 4.21 9.47
CA ASN A 49 5.22 3.16 10.36
C ASN A 49 5.68 3.41 11.79
N ILE A 50 4.75 3.29 12.72
CA ILE A 50 4.99 3.42 14.17
C ILE A 50 4.52 2.17 14.91
N GLU A 51 5.12 1.92 16.08
CA GLU A 51 4.59 1.00 17.07
C GLU A 51 4.12 1.78 18.30
N ARG A 52 2.94 1.46 18.80
CA ARG A 52 2.38 2.04 20.01
C ARG A 52 1.81 0.96 20.90
N THR A 53 1.95 1.16 22.21
CA THR A 53 1.36 0.31 23.25
C THR A 53 0.38 1.13 24.04
N PHE A 54 -0.84 0.62 24.19
CA PHE A 54 -1.91 1.20 24.98
C PHE A 54 -2.25 0.28 26.15
N ASN A 55 -2.71 0.85 27.24
CA ASN A 55 -3.33 0.06 28.30
C ASN A 55 -4.79 -0.23 27.93
N SER A 56 -5.26 -1.43 28.24
CA SER A 56 -6.68 -1.78 28.07
C SER A 56 -7.58 -0.77 28.79
N GLY A 57 -8.64 -0.32 28.09
CA GLY A 57 -9.57 0.71 28.59
C GLY A 57 -9.19 2.15 28.25
N GLN A 58 -8.08 2.37 27.55
CA GLN A 58 -7.83 3.68 26.91
C GLN A 58 -8.72 3.83 25.67
N SER A 59 -8.98 5.07 25.27
CA SER A 59 -9.72 5.39 24.05
C SER A 59 -8.89 6.32 23.17
N VAL A 60 -9.07 6.17 21.86
CA VAL A 60 -8.53 7.06 20.83
C VAL A 60 -9.68 7.68 20.05
N GLN A 61 -9.43 8.74 19.31
CA GLN A 61 -10.46 9.36 18.50
C GLN A 61 -10.74 8.51 17.27
N ASP A 62 -12.01 8.13 17.11
CA ASP A 62 -12.51 7.46 15.90
C ASP A 62 -12.52 8.43 14.73
N VAL A 63 -12.17 7.93 13.56
CA VAL A 63 -12.06 8.71 12.32
C VAL A 63 -12.92 8.08 11.25
N SER A 64 -13.85 8.87 10.71
CA SER A 64 -14.59 8.51 9.50
C SER A 64 -13.80 8.91 8.27
N LEU A 65 -13.62 7.96 7.36
CA LEU A 65 -12.98 8.16 6.08
C LEU A 65 -13.99 7.97 4.96
N ASP A 66 -13.89 8.77 3.93
CA ASP A 66 -14.64 8.61 2.70
C ASP A 66 -13.78 7.88 1.66
N PHE A 67 -14.42 7.08 0.82
CA PHE A 67 -13.74 6.25 -0.17
C PHE A 67 -14.33 6.49 -1.55
N HIS A 68 -13.48 6.83 -2.52
CA HIS A 68 -13.89 7.08 -3.90
C HIS A 68 -13.12 6.18 -4.86
N ASN A 69 -13.83 5.61 -5.83
CA ASN A 69 -13.21 4.91 -6.94
C ASN A 69 -12.77 5.92 -7.98
N VAL A 70 -11.48 5.91 -8.30
CA VAL A 70 -10.86 6.89 -9.18
C VAL A 70 -10.00 6.20 -10.23
N GLY A 71 -9.87 6.83 -11.39
CA GLY A 71 -8.90 6.43 -12.41
C GLY A 71 -7.60 7.21 -12.24
N TYR A 72 -6.45 6.54 -12.27
CA TYR A 72 -5.17 7.21 -12.32
C TYR A 72 -4.93 7.84 -13.69
N LEU A 73 -4.57 9.12 -13.73
CA LEU A 73 -4.34 9.87 -14.94
C LEU A 73 -2.85 9.95 -15.28
N TYR A 74 -2.08 10.70 -14.50
CA TYR A 74 -0.65 10.94 -14.73
C TYR A 74 0.06 11.45 -13.47
N ASN A 75 1.38 11.52 -13.56
CA ASN A 75 2.27 12.12 -12.56
C ASN A 75 2.97 13.32 -13.21
N ASP A 76 2.96 14.47 -12.53
CA ASP A 76 3.65 15.71 -12.97
C ASP A 76 5.06 15.86 -12.35
N GLY A 77 5.50 14.89 -11.55
CA GLY A 77 6.77 14.90 -10.83
C GLY A 77 6.62 15.20 -9.34
N GLU A 78 5.61 15.96 -8.94
CA GLU A 78 5.31 16.29 -7.54
C GLU A 78 4.04 15.59 -7.05
N PHE A 79 3.02 15.49 -7.92
CA PHE A 79 1.72 14.92 -7.60
C PHE A 79 1.31 13.81 -8.57
N TYR A 80 0.62 12.82 -8.04
CA TYR A 80 -0.13 11.82 -8.80
C TYR A 80 -1.58 12.29 -8.91
N HIS A 81 -2.05 12.50 -10.14
CA HIS A 81 -3.38 12.99 -10.46
C HIS A 81 -4.33 11.85 -10.76
N PHE A 82 -5.53 11.96 -10.24
CA PHE A 82 -6.60 10.98 -10.42
C PHE A 82 -7.86 11.68 -10.90
N MET A 83 -8.81 10.93 -11.42
CA MET A 83 -10.14 11.41 -11.74
C MET A 83 -11.18 10.56 -11.00
N ASP A 84 -12.03 11.21 -10.24
CA ASP A 84 -13.17 10.57 -9.61
C ASP A 84 -14.17 10.13 -10.68
N ASN A 85 -14.56 8.86 -10.67
CA ASN A 85 -15.43 8.29 -11.70
C ASN A 85 -16.89 8.74 -11.56
N VAL A 86 -17.25 9.40 -10.46
CA VAL A 86 -18.62 9.86 -10.18
C VAL A 86 -18.73 11.38 -10.26
N THR A 87 -17.83 12.09 -9.57
CA THR A 87 -17.87 13.56 -9.50
C THR A 87 -17.10 14.24 -10.62
N PHE A 88 -16.20 13.52 -11.31
CA PHE A 88 -15.25 14.02 -12.31
C PHE A 88 -14.27 15.07 -11.77
N GLU A 89 -14.17 15.19 -10.46
CA GLU A 89 -13.13 15.96 -9.81
C GLU A 89 -11.77 15.30 -9.99
N GLN A 90 -10.70 16.11 -9.95
CA GLN A 90 -9.34 15.63 -10.12
C GLN A 90 -8.53 15.77 -8.82
N PRO A 91 -8.69 14.86 -7.87
CA PRO A 91 -7.86 14.84 -6.68
C PRO A 91 -6.42 14.49 -7.02
N ALA A 92 -5.49 15.04 -6.23
CA ALA A 92 -4.06 14.79 -6.39
C ALA A 92 -3.42 14.38 -5.05
N ILE A 93 -2.48 13.44 -5.08
CA ILE A 93 -1.71 12.98 -3.92
C ILE A 93 -0.23 13.25 -4.18
N LYS A 94 0.47 13.76 -3.16
CA LYS A 94 1.91 13.98 -3.24
C LYS A 94 2.67 12.67 -3.46
N ALA A 95 3.70 12.73 -4.32
CA ALA A 95 4.56 11.59 -4.60
C ALA A 95 5.23 11.01 -3.34
N GLU A 96 5.60 11.87 -2.39
CA GLU A 96 6.17 11.47 -1.10
C GLU A 96 5.22 10.58 -0.27
N THR A 97 3.91 10.85 -0.33
CA THR A 97 2.90 10.08 0.39
C THR A 97 2.75 8.66 -0.16
N LEU A 98 2.83 8.51 -1.47
CA LEU A 98 2.76 7.20 -2.14
C LEU A 98 4.05 6.42 -2.02
N GLY A 99 5.21 7.08 -2.10
CA GLY A 99 6.51 6.44 -2.07
C GLY A 99 6.64 5.34 -3.13
N GLU A 100 7.19 4.19 -2.75
CA GLU A 100 7.39 3.04 -3.65
C GLU A 100 6.07 2.44 -4.19
N LYS A 101 4.94 2.65 -3.51
CA LYS A 101 3.63 2.19 -3.99
C LYS A 101 3.23 2.84 -5.32
N ALA A 102 3.76 4.01 -5.62
CA ALA A 102 3.53 4.68 -6.88
C ALA A 102 3.97 3.85 -8.11
N LEU A 103 4.95 2.95 -7.93
CA LEU A 103 5.43 2.06 -8.98
C LEU A 103 4.41 0.98 -9.41
N TYR A 104 3.31 0.85 -8.67
CA TYR A 104 2.19 -0.03 -9.08
C TYR A 104 1.14 0.71 -9.92
N LEU A 105 1.21 2.06 -10.02
CA LEU A 105 0.26 2.85 -10.78
C LEU A 105 0.57 2.81 -12.28
N LYS A 106 -0.43 2.43 -13.05
CA LYS A 106 -0.43 2.47 -14.50
C LYS A 106 -1.54 3.40 -14.99
N GLU A 107 -1.30 4.19 -16.03
CA GLU A 107 -2.31 5.09 -16.62
C GLU A 107 -3.61 4.36 -16.93
N GLY A 108 -4.73 4.97 -16.57
CA GLY A 108 -6.06 4.41 -16.73
C GLY A 108 -6.43 3.32 -15.72
N MET A 109 -5.55 3.01 -14.76
CA MET A 109 -5.82 2.03 -13.71
C MET A 109 -6.84 2.59 -12.72
N GLU A 110 -7.84 1.76 -12.37
CA GLU A 110 -8.78 2.09 -11.30
C GLU A 110 -8.19 1.72 -9.94
N VAL A 111 -8.26 2.65 -9.02
CA VAL A 111 -7.86 2.50 -7.62
C VAL A 111 -8.90 3.13 -6.71
N LYS A 112 -8.81 2.88 -5.42
CA LYS A 112 -9.65 3.54 -4.43
C LYS A 112 -8.84 4.59 -3.67
N LEU A 113 -9.30 5.84 -3.70
CA LEU A 113 -8.76 6.90 -2.85
C LEU A 113 -9.50 6.97 -1.53
N THR A 114 -8.74 7.17 -0.47
CA THR A 114 -9.23 7.46 0.86
C THR A 114 -9.16 8.95 1.11
N PHE A 115 -10.26 9.54 1.59
CA PHE A 115 -10.36 10.96 1.92
C PHE A 115 -10.64 11.16 3.41
N TYR A 116 -10.09 12.24 3.93
CA TYR A 116 -10.41 12.74 5.26
C TYR A 116 -10.69 14.24 5.18
N ASN A 117 -11.88 14.65 5.64
CA ASN A 117 -12.33 16.06 5.55
C ASN A 117 -12.19 16.65 4.14
N GLY A 118 -12.46 15.85 3.11
CA GLY A 118 -12.38 16.28 1.70
C GLY A 118 -10.97 16.29 1.12
N ALA A 119 -9.92 15.97 1.90
CA ALA A 119 -8.55 15.89 1.41
C ALA A 119 -8.15 14.42 1.13
N PRO A 120 -7.53 14.11 -0.02
CA PRO A 120 -7.06 12.76 -0.31
C PRO A 120 -5.87 12.41 0.58
N LEU A 121 -5.88 11.21 1.19
CA LEU A 121 -4.87 10.74 2.13
C LEU A 121 -4.03 9.58 1.63
N ASP A 122 -4.66 8.57 1.04
CA ASP A 122 -4.00 7.31 0.69
C ASP A 122 -4.65 6.67 -0.53
N VAL A 123 -3.92 5.78 -1.19
CA VAL A 123 -4.39 4.97 -2.32
C VAL A 123 -4.46 3.52 -1.89
N GLU A 124 -5.62 2.90 -2.06
CA GLU A 124 -5.79 1.46 -1.93
C GLU A 124 -5.73 0.82 -3.32
N PHE A 125 -4.74 -0.04 -3.50
CA PHE A 125 -4.54 -0.79 -4.73
C PHE A 125 -5.39 -2.06 -4.74
N PRO A 126 -5.77 -2.58 -5.92
CA PRO A 126 -6.24 -3.96 -6.03
C PRO A 126 -5.15 -4.91 -5.57
N SER A 127 -5.51 -6.13 -5.17
CA SER A 127 -4.57 -7.13 -4.65
C SER A 127 -3.45 -7.52 -5.62
N SER A 128 -3.64 -7.25 -6.91
CA SER A 128 -2.65 -7.49 -7.96
C SER A 128 -2.77 -6.49 -9.09
N VAL A 129 -1.66 -6.25 -9.79
CA VAL A 129 -1.58 -5.40 -10.98
C VAL A 129 -0.88 -6.15 -12.12
N ASP A 130 -1.28 -5.83 -13.35
CA ASP A 130 -0.70 -6.40 -14.55
C ASP A 130 0.19 -5.36 -15.23
N LEU A 131 1.52 -5.58 -15.22
CA LEU A 131 2.51 -4.66 -15.75
C LEU A 131 3.34 -5.33 -16.84
N LYS A 132 3.66 -4.56 -17.89
CA LYS A 132 4.50 -5.01 -19.01
C LYS A 132 5.97 -4.93 -18.63
N VAL A 133 6.72 -5.98 -18.95
CA VAL A 133 8.18 -6.04 -18.77
C VAL A 133 8.87 -5.24 -19.88
N LEU A 134 9.67 -4.24 -19.50
CA LEU A 134 10.50 -3.46 -20.44
C LEU A 134 11.95 -3.93 -20.50
N GLU A 135 12.50 -4.35 -19.36
CA GLU A 135 13.88 -4.81 -19.26
C GLU A 135 13.93 -6.12 -18.49
N ALA A 136 14.81 -7.03 -18.90
CA ALA A 136 15.05 -8.28 -18.20
C ALA A 136 16.54 -8.57 -18.17
N GLU A 137 17.07 -8.90 -17.00
CA GLU A 137 18.47 -9.33 -16.85
C GLU A 137 18.72 -10.61 -17.65
N THR A 138 19.90 -10.68 -18.24
CA THR A 138 20.36 -11.91 -18.88
C THR A 138 20.78 -12.87 -17.77
N ALA A 139 20.11 -14.02 -17.68
CA ALA A 139 20.43 -15.02 -16.68
C ALA A 139 21.88 -15.51 -16.86
N ILE A 140 22.76 -15.21 -15.90
CA ILE A 140 24.07 -15.83 -15.83
C ILE A 140 23.83 -17.24 -15.26
N ARG A 141 24.16 -18.25 -16.05
CA ARG A 141 24.15 -19.65 -15.61
C ARG A 141 25.16 -19.82 -14.47
N GLY A 142 24.68 -19.81 -13.24
CA GLY A 142 25.39 -20.29 -12.06
C GLY A 142 24.81 -21.64 -11.66
N ASP A 143 25.69 -22.56 -11.31
CA ASP A 143 25.43 -23.97 -10.96
C ASP A 143 24.59 -24.11 -9.67
N THR A 144 23.27 -23.97 -9.72
CA THR A 144 22.38 -24.51 -8.69
C THR A 144 21.00 -24.81 -9.24
N ALA A 145 20.62 -26.07 -9.14
CA ALA A 145 19.47 -26.70 -9.78
C ALA A 145 18.10 -26.44 -9.13
N THR A 146 17.86 -25.29 -8.49
CA THR A 146 16.55 -24.98 -7.88
C THR A 146 16.23 -23.51 -8.05
N GLY A 147 15.27 -23.22 -8.95
CA GLY A 147 14.55 -21.95 -8.95
C GLY A 147 15.36 -20.71 -9.33
N VAL A 148 16.10 -20.73 -10.44
CA VAL A 148 16.83 -19.53 -10.90
C VAL A 148 15.82 -18.47 -11.31
N THR A 149 15.74 -17.40 -10.52
CA THR A 149 14.99 -16.19 -10.83
C THR A 149 15.90 -15.16 -11.51
N LYS A 150 15.30 -14.21 -12.18
CA LYS A 150 15.97 -13.04 -12.74
C LYS A 150 15.18 -11.79 -12.39
N LYS A 151 15.89 -10.67 -12.32
CA LYS A 151 15.29 -9.37 -12.13
C LYS A 151 14.75 -8.83 -13.44
N VAL A 152 13.52 -8.34 -13.42
CA VAL A 152 12.90 -7.65 -14.55
C VAL A 152 12.45 -6.29 -14.10
N LYS A 153 12.43 -5.32 -15.03
CA LYS A 153 11.91 -3.97 -14.79
C LYS A 153 10.67 -3.74 -15.63
N THR A 154 9.62 -3.28 -15.01
CA THR A 154 8.32 -3.04 -15.64
C THR A 154 8.20 -1.64 -16.27
N GLU A 155 7.11 -1.40 -17.00
CA GLU A 155 6.77 -0.12 -17.63
C GLU A 155 6.64 1.03 -16.64
N THR A 156 6.34 0.73 -15.38
CA THR A 156 6.25 1.72 -14.28
C THR A 156 7.58 1.93 -13.53
N GLY A 157 8.63 1.18 -13.91
CA GLY A 157 9.91 1.20 -13.23
C GLY A 157 10.03 0.26 -12.04
N LEU A 158 8.98 -0.50 -11.71
CA LEU A 158 9.01 -1.51 -10.66
C LEU A 158 9.95 -2.67 -11.04
N GLU A 159 10.84 -3.03 -10.12
CA GLU A 159 11.74 -4.17 -10.28
C GLU A 159 11.17 -5.39 -9.54
N VAL A 160 11.06 -6.52 -10.23
CA VAL A 160 10.44 -7.73 -9.70
C VAL A 160 11.32 -8.95 -10.00
N GLN A 161 11.42 -9.87 -9.04
CA GLN A 161 12.06 -11.17 -9.24
C GLN A 161 11.07 -12.12 -9.94
N CYS A 162 11.44 -12.58 -11.13
CA CYS A 162 10.60 -13.44 -11.97
C CYS A 162 11.31 -14.72 -12.36
N PRO A 163 10.55 -15.79 -12.72
CA PRO A 163 11.12 -16.98 -13.34
C PRO A 163 11.88 -16.65 -14.64
N GLN A 164 12.87 -17.46 -14.99
CA GLN A 164 13.73 -17.22 -16.16
C GLN A 164 12.99 -17.15 -17.51
N PHE A 165 11.83 -17.79 -17.63
CA PHE A 165 11.07 -17.81 -18.87
C PHE A 165 10.38 -16.49 -19.20
N VAL A 166 10.25 -15.57 -18.24
CA VAL A 166 9.66 -14.24 -18.46
C VAL A 166 10.59 -13.41 -19.35
N LYS A 167 10.04 -12.80 -20.39
CA LYS A 167 10.79 -12.05 -21.42
C LYS A 167 10.34 -10.59 -21.45
N VAL A 168 11.17 -9.75 -22.07
CA VAL A 168 10.78 -8.39 -22.44
C VAL A 168 9.56 -8.44 -23.36
N GLY A 169 8.56 -7.61 -23.07
CA GLY A 169 7.27 -7.58 -23.73
C GLY A 169 6.18 -8.43 -23.10
N ASP A 170 6.53 -9.38 -22.23
CA ASP A 170 5.53 -10.14 -21.45
C ASP A 170 4.79 -9.21 -20.48
N VAL A 171 3.53 -9.54 -20.21
CA VAL A 171 2.74 -8.92 -19.14
C VAL A 171 2.77 -9.85 -17.94
N ILE A 172 3.13 -9.32 -16.78
CA ILE A 172 3.23 -10.08 -15.54
C ILE A 172 2.26 -9.55 -14.52
N ARG A 173 1.65 -10.45 -13.76
CA ARG A 173 0.81 -10.13 -12.61
C ARG A 173 1.65 -10.13 -11.36
N ILE A 174 1.53 -9.06 -10.58
CA ILE A 174 2.34 -8.78 -9.39
C ILE A 174 1.39 -8.56 -8.22
N ASN A 175 1.68 -9.15 -7.07
CA ASN A 175 0.98 -8.89 -5.83
C ASN A 175 1.34 -7.50 -5.31
N THR A 176 0.36 -6.64 -5.05
CA THR A 176 0.58 -5.25 -4.62
C THR A 176 0.95 -5.12 -3.15
N GLU A 177 0.70 -6.14 -2.33
CA GLU A 177 1.10 -6.15 -0.91
C GLU A 177 2.54 -6.63 -0.71
N THR A 178 2.95 -7.69 -1.45
CA THR A 178 4.26 -8.33 -1.29
C THR A 178 5.29 -7.91 -2.33
N GLY A 179 4.85 -7.37 -3.46
CA GLY A 179 5.71 -7.04 -4.61
C GLY A 179 6.15 -8.27 -5.41
N GLU A 180 5.60 -9.45 -5.11
CA GLU A 180 6.02 -10.71 -5.73
C GLU A 180 5.29 -10.98 -7.04
N TYR A 181 6.01 -11.63 -7.95
CA TYR A 181 5.45 -12.19 -9.19
C TYR A 181 4.42 -13.28 -8.85
N ILE A 182 3.26 -13.21 -9.48
CA ILE A 182 2.21 -14.23 -9.36
C ILE A 182 2.22 -15.14 -10.61
N THR A 183 2.05 -14.53 -11.78
CA THR A 183 1.94 -15.27 -13.05
C THR A 183 2.23 -14.36 -14.25
N ARG A 184 2.44 -14.96 -15.40
CA ARG A 184 2.40 -14.28 -16.69
C ARG A 184 0.97 -14.29 -17.23
N VAL A 185 0.49 -13.15 -17.70
CA VAL A 185 -0.86 -12.95 -18.26
C VAL A 185 -0.86 -13.14 -19.76
#